data_bb442ba7f924d1a8b7ad3892cc54694c
#
_entry.id   bb442ba7f924d1a8b7ad3892cc54694c
#
_cell.length_a   1.000
_cell.length_b   1.000
_cell.length_c   1.000
_cell.angle_alpha   90.00
_cell.angle_beta   90.00
_cell.angle_gamma   90.00
#
_symmetry.space_group_name_H-M   'P 1'
#
loop_
_entity.id
_entity.type
_entity.pdbx_description
1 polymer ?
#
loop_
_entity_poly.entity_id
_entity_poly.type
_entity_poly.pdbx_seq_one_letter_code
_entity_poly.pdbx_strand_id
1 'polypeptide(L)'
;MCIKDVRNNPLFVDKKYEQNKKGFEQFDRDLIPFWKLSKGQLVFGMESTGIYHLNLYEHLRKNGISPHVFNPIEINKKAKNRIRKTTTDKIAADIIAQKLITDARPEQQYFLEPNLYRLRELCRILYRLRNEMQICKVKLTRDLDILCQGYDKLFDNNLSPSSIAVMKLAFRKTRFLDVTESELVKTISPYYGKLTNAIEKAKKLRILFNNTEPPEYLKEPVLLELHILIAQYELLKYQMDRVKTKIEKSSKQLKTRITSIIGIGDFTSGLILSELGDVRRFESSKQVVAFAGLDPVLKESGNSRREGHISKRGSPLLREALYLAAFPASKYNPVCKQLYDRLRAKGKHHNVCLTAVARKLLLIVYSVLKNDRDFYIPEHLNKPEK
;
A
#
# COMPACT_ATOMS: atom_id res chain seq x y z
N MET A 1 -16.44 -25.08 13.38
CA MET A 1 -15.26 -25.95 13.56
C MET A 1 -15.54 -27.34 13.00
N CYS A 2 -14.57 -27.98 12.40
CA CYS A 2 -14.62 -29.38 11.96
C CYS A 2 -13.34 -30.08 12.42
N ILE A 3 -13.46 -31.26 13.04
CA ILE A 3 -12.33 -32.11 13.47
C ILE A 3 -12.48 -33.46 12.77
N LYS A 4 -11.38 -33.94 12.20
CA LYS A 4 -11.29 -35.23 11.52
C LYS A 4 -10.08 -36.01 11.99
N ASP A 5 -10.16 -37.35 11.91
CA ASP A 5 -9.01 -38.22 12.08
C ASP A 5 -8.13 -38.26 10.80
N VAL A 6 -6.99 -38.89 10.87
CA VAL A 6 -6.05 -39.07 9.74
C VAL A 6 -6.64 -39.89 8.57
N ARG A 7 -7.73 -40.62 8.82
CA ARG A 7 -8.46 -41.38 7.79
C ARG A 7 -9.63 -40.59 7.19
N ASN A 8 -9.71 -39.30 7.52
CA ASN A 8 -10.75 -38.37 7.07
C ASN A 8 -12.17 -38.62 7.66
N ASN A 9 -12.27 -39.42 8.75
CA ASN A 9 -13.55 -39.61 9.42
C ASN A 9 -13.88 -38.39 10.28
N PRO A 10 -15.11 -37.88 10.23
CA PRO A 10 -15.52 -36.74 11.04
C PRO A 10 -15.69 -37.17 12.52
N LEU A 11 -14.93 -36.52 13.40
CA LEU A 11 -15.04 -36.71 14.86
C LEU A 11 -15.93 -35.63 15.50
N PHE A 12 -15.95 -34.45 14.92
CA PHE A 12 -16.72 -33.33 15.38
C PHE A 12 -17.02 -32.37 14.24
N VAL A 13 -18.28 -31.95 14.07
CA VAL A 13 -18.72 -31.11 12.95
C VAL A 13 -19.70 -30.05 13.42
N ASP A 14 -19.59 -28.85 12.85
CA ASP A 14 -20.62 -27.79 12.85
C ASP A 14 -20.87 -27.08 14.16
N LYS A 15 -19.80 -26.79 14.94
CA LYS A 15 -19.93 -25.87 16.07
C LYS A 15 -19.30 -24.52 15.74
N LYS A 16 -20.04 -23.44 16.08
CA LYS A 16 -19.59 -22.04 15.96
C LYS A 16 -19.18 -21.54 17.34
N TYR A 17 -18.16 -20.69 17.37
CA TYR A 17 -17.68 -20.05 18.57
C TYR A 17 -17.61 -18.55 18.36
N GLU A 18 -17.95 -17.80 19.39
CA GLU A 18 -17.79 -16.36 19.39
C GLU A 18 -16.31 -15.98 19.43
N GLN A 19 -15.94 -14.90 18.74
CA GLN A 19 -14.57 -14.39 18.69
C GLN A 19 -14.25 -13.49 19.91
N ASN A 20 -14.58 -13.98 21.11
CA ASN A 20 -14.35 -13.31 22.39
C ASN A 20 -13.79 -14.31 23.42
N LYS A 21 -13.48 -13.81 24.62
CA LYS A 21 -12.88 -14.61 25.69
C LYS A 21 -13.72 -15.84 26.05
N LYS A 22 -15.04 -15.66 26.21
CA LYS A 22 -15.95 -16.77 26.55
C LYS A 22 -16.01 -17.83 25.45
N GLY A 23 -16.07 -17.40 24.19
CA GLY A 23 -16.08 -18.31 23.05
C GLY A 23 -14.78 -19.09 22.92
N PHE A 24 -13.63 -18.48 23.21
CA PHE A 24 -12.33 -19.18 23.19
C PHE A 24 -12.19 -20.14 24.38
N GLU A 25 -12.66 -19.79 25.57
CA GLU A 25 -12.72 -20.72 26.71
C GLU A 25 -13.61 -21.94 26.43
N GLN A 26 -14.72 -21.75 25.71
CA GLN A 26 -15.55 -22.85 25.28
C GLN A 26 -14.89 -23.70 24.20
N PHE A 27 -14.22 -23.06 23.24
CA PHE A 27 -13.45 -23.73 22.21
C PHE A 27 -12.35 -24.62 22.82
N ASP A 28 -11.60 -24.11 23.79
CA ASP A 28 -10.55 -24.85 24.49
C ASP A 28 -11.12 -26.06 25.25
N ARG A 29 -12.24 -25.87 25.97
CA ARG A 29 -12.93 -26.98 26.67
C ARG A 29 -13.37 -28.09 25.72
N ASP A 30 -13.91 -27.71 24.57
CA ASP A 30 -14.39 -28.67 23.57
C ASP A 30 -13.23 -29.42 22.88
N LEU A 31 -12.01 -28.87 22.90
CA LEU A 31 -10.81 -29.51 22.36
C LEU A 31 -10.19 -30.53 23.31
N ILE A 32 -10.44 -30.46 24.63
CA ILE A 32 -9.78 -31.33 25.63
C ILE A 32 -9.93 -32.82 25.28
N PRO A 33 -11.10 -33.36 24.90
CA PRO A 33 -11.25 -34.81 24.56
C PRO A 33 -10.37 -35.20 23.38
N PHE A 34 -10.31 -34.34 22.33
CA PHE A 34 -9.54 -34.62 21.13
C PHE A 34 -8.04 -34.48 21.36
N TRP A 35 -7.62 -33.54 22.25
CA TRP A 35 -6.23 -33.41 22.66
C TRP A 35 -5.72 -34.64 23.38
N LYS A 36 -6.54 -35.23 24.25
CA LYS A 36 -6.23 -36.49 24.93
C LYS A 36 -6.18 -37.68 23.94
N LEU A 37 -7.18 -37.77 23.05
CA LEU A 37 -7.26 -38.84 22.04
C LEU A 37 -6.07 -38.83 21.08
N SER A 38 -5.62 -37.67 20.66
CA SER A 38 -4.49 -37.48 19.72
C SER A 38 -3.11 -37.49 20.40
N LYS A 39 -3.03 -37.71 21.72
CA LYS A 39 -1.77 -37.60 22.49
C LYS A 39 -1.05 -36.27 22.26
N GLY A 40 -1.82 -35.17 22.12
CA GLY A 40 -1.29 -33.82 21.90
C GLY A 40 -0.95 -33.49 20.43
N GLN A 41 -1.23 -34.37 19.47
CA GLN A 41 -0.92 -34.16 18.06
C GLN A 41 -2.13 -33.62 17.28
N LEU A 42 -2.61 -32.45 17.65
CA LEU A 42 -3.65 -31.74 16.89
C LEU A 42 -3.03 -30.72 15.92
N VAL A 43 -3.46 -30.78 14.67
CA VAL A 43 -3.10 -29.81 13.64
C VAL A 43 -4.27 -28.89 13.36
N PHE A 44 -4.02 -27.59 13.34
CA PHE A 44 -5.04 -26.57 13.16
C PHE A 44 -4.90 -25.89 11.81
N GLY A 45 -6.03 -25.66 11.15
CA GLY A 45 -6.09 -24.89 9.92
C GLY A 45 -7.25 -23.90 9.93
N MET A 46 -7.06 -22.77 9.27
CA MET A 46 -8.07 -21.74 9.10
C MET A 46 -7.92 -21.03 7.77
N GLU A 47 -8.96 -20.38 7.32
CA GLU A 47 -8.96 -19.56 6.12
C GLU A 47 -8.68 -18.10 6.47
N SER A 48 -7.84 -17.41 5.67
CA SER A 48 -7.50 -16.00 5.85
C SER A 48 -8.57 -15.06 5.27
N THR A 49 -9.84 -15.28 5.61
CA THR A 49 -10.94 -14.41 5.16
C THR A 49 -11.03 -13.17 6.03
N GLY A 50 -10.73 -12.02 5.46
CA GLY A 50 -10.78 -10.73 6.16
C GLY A 50 -9.94 -10.73 7.44
N ILE A 51 -10.51 -10.19 8.55
CA ILE A 51 -9.85 -10.10 9.85
C ILE A 51 -10.26 -11.20 10.84
N TYR A 52 -11.26 -12.02 10.48
CA TYR A 52 -11.89 -12.93 11.42
C TYR A 52 -10.97 -14.05 11.92
N HIS A 53 -9.98 -14.45 11.13
CA HIS A 53 -9.01 -15.48 11.54
C HIS A 53 -7.98 -14.98 12.57
N LEU A 54 -7.78 -13.67 12.71
CA LEU A 54 -6.67 -13.09 13.49
C LEU A 54 -6.79 -13.39 14.99
N ASN A 55 -7.99 -13.24 15.56
CA ASN A 55 -8.21 -13.47 16.99
C ASN A 55 -8.00 -14.93 17.36
N LEU A 56 -8.52 -15.85 16.54
CA LEU A 56 -8.31 -17.28 16.76
C LEU A 56 -6.84 -17.68 16.55
N TYR A 57 -6.19 -17.13 15.53
CA TYR A 57 -4.77 -17.35 15.28
C TYR A 57 -3.92 -16.92 16.49
N GLU A 58 -4.15 -15.71 17.01
CA GLU A 58 -3.40 -15.20 18.17
C GLU A 58 -3.69 -16.00 19.44
N HIS A 59 -4.94 -16.44 19.64
CA HIS A 59 -5.32 -17.33 20.74
C HIS A 59 -4.55 -18.64 20.69
N LEU A 60 -4.54 -19.32 19.54
CA LEU A 60 -3.78 -20.57 19.35
C LEU A 60 -2.27 -20.37 19.53
N ARG A 61 -1.73 -19.28 18.98
CA ARG A 61 -0.30 -18.96 19.11
C ARG A 61 0.13 -18.72 20.57
N LYS A 62 -0.69 -18.03 21.35
CA LYS A 62 -0.43 -17.84 22.81
C LYS A 62 -0.40 -19.15 23.58
N ASN A 63 -1.16 -20.13 23.11
CA ASN A 63 -1.17 -21.48 23.66
C ASN A 63 -0.10 -22.41 23.04
N GLY A 64 0.90 -21.86 22.34
CA GLY A 64 2.01 -22.63 21.76
C GLY A 64 1.64 -23.39 20.47
N ILE A 65 0.47 -23.17 19.88
CA ILE A 65 -0.03 -23.84 18.70
C ILE A 65 0.23 -22.97 17.46
N SER A 66 0.85 -23.53 16.42
CA SER A 66 1.05 -22.86 15.13
C SER A 66 0.04 -23.37 14.11
N PRO A 67 -1.08 -22.65 13.86
CA PRO A 67 -2.08 -23.08 12.91
C PRO A 67 -1.65 -22.82 11.46
N HIS A 68 -2.13 -23.63 10.53
CA HIS A 68 -2.00 -23.39 9.10
C HIS A 68 -3.09 -22.43 8.64
N VAL A 69 -2.69 -21.40 7.90
CA VAL A 69 -3.61 -20.39 7.36
C VAL A 69 -3.68 -20.54 5.84
N PHE A 70 -4.85 -20.84 5.31
CA PHE A 70 -5.07 -21.08 3.87
C PHE A 70 -5.61 -19.87 3.15
N ASN A 71 -5.20 -19.71 1.88
CA ASN A 71 -5.73 -18.66 1.03
C ASN A 71 -7.19 -18.99 0.65
N PRO A 72 -8.14 -18.03 0.79
CA PRO A 72 -9.52 -18.22 0.36
C PRO A 72 -9.68 -18.70 -1.09
N ILE A 73 -8.80 -18.27 -1.99
CA ILE A 73 -8.82 -18.70 -3.40
C ILE A 73 -8.61 -20.21 -3.53
N GLU A 74 -7.73 -20.81 -2.73
CA GLU A 74 -7.46 -22.25 -2.76
C GLU A 74 -8.63 -23.06 -2.22
N ILE A 75 -9.22 -22.60 -1.10
CA ILE A 75 -10.39 -23.23 -0.51
C ILE A 75 -11.57 -23.15 -1.47
N ASN A 76 -11.81 -21.97 -2.06
CA ASN A 76 -12.88 -21.74 -3.02
C ASN A 76 -12.69 -22.57 -4.33
N LYS A 77 -11.46 -22.77 -4.81
CA LYS A 77 -11.20 -23.65 -5.96
C LYS A 77 -11.59 -25.09 -5.65
N LYS A 78 -11.20 -25.63 -4.48
CA LYS A 78 -11.60 -26.99 -4.05
C LYS A 78 -13.11 -27.07 -3.85
N ALA A 79 -13.77 -26.03 -3.33
CA ALA A 79 -15.22 -26.00 -3.17
C ALA A 79 -15.96 -26.02 -4.51
N LYS A 80 -15.47 -25.29 -5.52
CA LYS A 80 -16.05 -25.27 -6.88
C LYS A 80 -15.92 -26.58 -7.65
N ASN A 81 -14.95 -27.40 -7.31
CA ASN A 81 -14.75 -28.73 -7.92
C ASN A 81 -15.71 -29.80 -7.35
N ARG A 82 -16.54 -29.46 -6.37
CA ARG A 82 -17.62 -30.34 -5.87
C ARG A 82 -18.82 -30.30 -6.81
N ILE A 83 -19.56 -31.38 -6.85
CA ILE A 83 -20.79 -31.54 -7.68
C ILE A 83 -21.82 -30.42 -7.37
N ARG A 84 -21.94 -30.03 -6.10
CA ARG A 84 -22.79 -28.88 -5.68
C ARG A 84 -21.92 -27.66 -5.42
N LYS A 85 -22.13 -26.57 -6.16
CA LYS A 85 -21.37 -25.31 -6.11
C LYS A 85 -21.72 -24.40 -4.90
N THR A 86 -22.32 -24.93 -3.83
CA THR A 86 -22.64 -24.16 -2.62
C THR A 86 -21.43 -24.08 -1.71
N THR A 87 -21.06 -22.87 -1.30
CA THR A 87 -20.03 -22.58 -0.30
C THR A 87 -20.68 -22.13 0.99
N THR A 88 -20.51 -22.88 2.07
CA THR A 88 -20.90 -22.51 3.44
C THR A 88 -19.69 -22.66 4.35
N ASP A 89 -19.71 -22.00 5.51
CA ASP A 89 -18.62 -22.08 6.50
C ASP A 89 -18.33 -23.54 6.90
N LYS A 90 -19.38 -24.37 6.96
CA LYS A 90 -19.27 -25.80 7.23
C LYS A 90 -18.49 -26.54 6.15
N ILE A 91 -18.77 -26.26 4.88
CA ILE A 91 -18.06 -26.84 3.74
C ILE A 91 -16.61 -26.36 3.70
N ALA A 92 -16.37 -25.06 3.97
CA ALA A 92 -15.03 -24.51 4.05
C ALA A 92 -14.20 -25.18 5.16
N ALA A 93 -14.78 -25.34 6.36
CA ALA A 93 -14.13 -26.02 7.48
C ALA A 93 -13.79 -27.51 7.16
N ASP A 94 -14.71 -28.20 6.46
CA ASP A 94 -14.48 -29.58 6.00
C ASP A 94 -13.34 -29.67 4.99
N ILE A 95 -13.30 -28.75 4.00
CA ILE A 95 -12.23 -28.67 3.00
C ILE A 95 -10.89 -28.38 3.65
N ILE A 96 -10.84 -27.49 4.64
CA ILE A 96 -9.63 -27.15 5.38
C ILE A 96 -9.11 -28.37 6.13
N ALA A 97 -9.99 -29.10 6.84
CA ALA A 97 -9.61 -30.32 7.53
C ALA A 97 -9.09 -31.40 6.58
N GLN A 98 -9.76 -31.62 5.44
CA GLN A 98 -9.27 -32.54 4.39
C GLN A 98 -7.90 -32.12 3.85
N LYS A 99 -7.70 -30.81 3.62
CA LYS A 99 -6.45 -30.30 3.10
C LYS A 99 -5.29 -30.52 4.06
N LEU A 100 -5.50 -30.37 5.37
CA LEU A 100 -4.51 -30.68 6.40
C LEU A 100 -4.10 -32.15 6.40
N ILE A 101 -5.01 -33.06 6.04
CA ILE A 101 -4.73 -34.51 5.99
C ILE A 101 -4.01 -34.89 4.68
N THR A 102 -4.46 -34.34 3.54
CA THR A 102 -3.99 -34.76 2.22
C THR A 102 -2.69 -34.11 1.80
N ASP A 103 -2.43 -32.89 2.24
CA ASP A 103 -1.20 -32.19 1.91
C ASP A 103 -0.12 -32.64 2.91
N ALA A 104 0.78 -33.53 2.50
CA ALA A 104 1.89 -34.06 3.32
C ALA A 104 2.83 -32.95 3.85
N ARG A 105 2.79 -31.76 3.25
CA ARG A 105 3.30 -30.48 3.73
C ARG A 105 2.26 -29.44 3.34
N PRO A 106 1.23 -29.19 4.19
CA PRO A 106 0.38 -28.04 3.96
C PRO A 106 1.33 -26.85 3.89
N GLU A 107 1.30 -26.15 2.76
CA GLU A 107 2.12 -24.95 2.59
C GLU A 107 1.88 -24.11 3.82
N GLN A 108 2.92 -23.95 4.65
CA GLN A 108 2.86 -23.04 5.77
C GLN A 108 2.62 -21.68 5.14
N GLN A 109 1.35 -21.30 5.06
CA GLN A 109 1.05 -19.94 4.67
C GLN A 109 1.68 -19.06 5.72
N TYR A 110 2.66 -18.35 5.25
CA TYR A 110 3.50 -17.50 6.04
C TYR A 110 2.62 -16.48 6.75
N PHE A 111 2.43 -16.70 8.05
CA PHE A 111 1.84 -15.68 8.89
C PHE A 111 2.92 -14.65 9.18
N LEU A 112 2.67 -13.42 8.81
CA LEU A 112 3.57 -12.33 9.10
C LEU A 112 3.82 -12.25 10.59
N GLU A 113 5.09 -12.19 10.97
CA GLU A 113 5.48 -11.88 12.34
C GLU A 113 4.67 -10.67 12.85
N PRO A 114 4.21 -10.64 14.12
CA PRO A 114 3.33 -9.59 14.63
C PRO A 114 3.82 -8.15 14.36
N ASN A 115 5.13 -7.92 14.42
CA ASN A 115 5.72 -6.61 14.10
C ASN A 115 5.57 -6.24 12.63
N LEU A 116 5.75 -7.20 11.72
CA LEU A 116 5.54 -7.00 10.29
C LEU A 116 4.05 -6.86 9.95
N TYR A 117 3.18 -7.59 10.66
CA TYR A 117 1.74 -7.43 10.49
C TYR A 117 1.28 -6.04 10.91
N ARG A 118 1.74 -5.57 12.10
CA ARG A 118 1.48 -4.20 12.57
C ARG A 118 1.97 -3.16 11.57
N LEU A 119 3.17 -3.34 11.03
CA LEU A 119 3.74 -2.44 10.03
C LEU A 119 2.89 -2.45 8.74
N ARG A 120 2.44 -3.62 8.29
CA ARG A 120 1.54 -3.75 7.13
C ARG A 120 0.25 -2.96 7.32
N GLU A 121 -0.39 -3.05 8.49
CA GLU A 121 -1.62 -2.28 8.74
C GLU A 121 -1.37 -0.76 8.73
N LEU A 122 -0.26 -0.29 9.31
CA LEU A 122 0.12 1.12 9.22
C LEU A 122 0.34 1.57 7.77
N CYS A 123 1.03 0.76 6.96
CA CYS A 123 1.27 1.06 5.54
C CYS A 123 -0.04 1.11 4.74
N ARG A 124 -0.99 0.22 5.02
CA ARG A 124 -2.32 0.19 4.41
C ARG A 124 -3.19 1.37 4.83
N ILE A 125 -3.09 1.83 6.08
CA ILE A 125 -3.73 3.07 6.53
C ILE A 125 -3.17 4.24 5.73
N LEU A 126 -1.84 4.36 5.59
CA LEU A 126 -1.23 5.42 4.79
C LEU A 126 -1.69 5.39 3.32
N TYR A 127 -1.78 4.20 2.73
CA TYR A 127 -2.25 4.03 1.35
C TYR A 127 -3.70 4.52 1.18
N ARG A 128 -4.61 4.18 2.11
CA ARG A 128 -5.99 4.68 2.09
C ARG A 128 -6.05 6.20 2.21
N LEU A 129 -5.33 6.78 3.18
CA LEU A 129 -5.27 8.23 3.36
C LEU A 129 -4.73 8.97 2.12
N ARG A 130 -3.76 8.36 1.39
CA ARG A 130 -3.26 8.92 0.13
C ARG A 130 -4.32 8.92 -0.97
N ASN A 131 -5.12 7.85 -1.08
CA ASN A 131 -6.20 7.80 -2.05
C ASN A 131 -7.29 8.83 -1.74
N GLU A 132 -7.67 8.98 -0.48
CA GLU A 132 -8.61 10.02 -0.02
C GLU A 132 -8.06 11.43 -0.29
N MET A 133 -6.77 11.64 -0.03
CA MET A 133 -6.06 12.87 -0.36
C MET A 133 -6.11 13.18 -1.87
N GLN A 134 -5.93 12.18 -2.73
CA GLN A 134 -5.99 12.38 -4.17
C GLN A 134 -7.39 12.76 -4.63
N ILE A 135 -8.44 12.12 -4.10
CA ILE A 135 -9.84 12.47 -4.37
C ILE A 135 -10.11 13.91 -3.93
N CYS A 136 -9.67 14.28 -2.72
CA CYS A 136 -9.80 15.63 -2.19
C CYS A 136 -9.14 16.68 -3.11
N LYS A 137 -7.93 16.41 -3.60
CA LYS A 137 -7.21 17.29 -4.53
C LYS A 137 -7.96 17.50 -5.84
N VAL A 138 -8.51 16.45 -6.43
CA VAL A 138 -9.26 16.53 -7.68
C VAL A 138 -10.49 17.42 -7.51
N LYS A 139 -11.23 17.25 -6.41
CA LYS A 139 -12.38 18.08 -6.09
C LYS A 139 -12.00 19.54 -5.85
N LEU A 140 -10.93 19.79 -5.08
CA LEU A 140 -10.41 21.16 -4.86
C LEU A 140 -10.05 21.87 -6.18
N THR A 141 -9.42 21.15 -7.11
CA THR A 141 -9.09 21.72 -8.43
C THR A 141 -10.37 22.09 -9.20
N ARG A 142 -11.38 21.20 -9.22
CA ARG A 142 -12.66 21.46 -9.85
C ARG A 142 -13.33 22.71 -9.29
N ASP A 143 -13.38 22.83 -7.96
CA ASP A 143 -14.06 23.96 -7.29
C ASP A 143 -13.34 25.28 -7.54
N LEU A 144 -12.02 25.26 -7.57
CA LEU A 144 -11.22 26.40 -7.95
C LEU A 144 -11.46 26.83 -9.41
N ASP A 145 -11.56 25.85 -10.33
CA ASP A 145 -11.85 26.15 -11.73
C ASP A 145 -13.24 26.76 -11.94
N ILE A 146 -14.22 26.36 -11.12
CA ILE A 146 -15.57 26.95 -11.14
C ILE A 146 -15.56 28.37 -10.57
N LEU A 147 -14.90 28.57 -9.42
CA LEU A 147 -14.93 29.83 -8.69
C LEU A 147 -13.98 30.89 -9.24
N CYS A 148 -12.83 30.44 -9.78
CA CYS A 148 -11.75 31.31 -10.21
C CYS A 148 -10.90 30.66 -11.30
N GLN A 149 -11.43 30.64 -12.54
CA GLN A 149 -10.75 30.05 -13.68
C GLN A 149 -9.37 30.67 -13.92
N GLY A 150 -8.33 29.83 -14.02
CA GLY A 150 -6.95 30.25 -14.19
C GLY A 150 -6.18 30.49 -12.88
N TYR A 151 -6.77 30.18 -11.74
CA TYR A 151 -6.09 30.21 -10.44
C TYR A 151 -4.85 29.30 -10.42
N ASP A 152 -4.95 28.16 -11.08
CA ASP A 152 -3.87 27.17 -11.24
C ASP A 152 -2.60 27.74 -11.91
N LYS A 153 -2.76 28.74 -12.80
CA LYS A 153 -1.64 29.39 -13.48
C LYS A 153 -0.84 30.34 -12.58
N LEU A 154 -1.41 30.71 -11.45
CA LEU A 154 -0.76 31.62 -10.50
C LEU A 154 0.08 30.91 -9.44
N PHE A 155 -0.10 29.62 -9.23
CA PHE A 155 0.66 28.86 -8.26
C PHE A 155 1.21 27.56 -8.90
N ASP A 156 2.51 27.28 -8.70
CA ASP A 156 3.12 26.01 -9.15
C ASP A 156 2.43 24.80 -8.53
N ASN A 157 1.84 25.01 -7.35
CA ASN A 157 1.02 24.03 -6.66
C ASN A 157 -0.16 24.75 -5.98
N ASN A 158 -1.39 24.44 -6.44
CA ASN A 158 -2.64 24.98 -5.89
C ASN A 158 -2.85 24.64 -4.41
N LEU A 159 -2.11 23.69 -3.86
CA LEU A 159 -2.14 23.31 -2.45
C LEU A 159 -0.88 23.73 -1.69
N SER A 160 -0.14 24.72 -2.22
CA SER A 160 0.93 25.38 -1.48
C SER A 160 0.37 26.13 -0.27
N PRO A 161 1.15 26.31 0.80
CA PRO A 161 0.68 27.05 1.99
C PRO A 161 0.15 28.45 1.66
N SER A 162 0.80 29.17 0.74
CA SER A 162 0.36 30.50 0.29
C SER A 162 -0.97 30.44 -0.47
N SER A 163 -1.16 29.45 -1.34
CA SER A 163 -2.42 29.27 -2.06
C SER A 163 -3.57 28.93 -1.11
N ILE A 164 -3.36 27.99 -0.18
CA ILE A 164 -4.37 27.63 0.84
C ILE A 164 -4.74 28.86 1.69
N ALA A 165 -3.76 29.70 2.05
CA ALA A 165 -4.03 30.92 2.80
C ALA A 165 -4.93 31.92 2.02
N VAL A 166 -4.70 32.05 0.71
CA VAL A 166 -5.55 32.86 -0.18
C VAL A 166 -6.97 32.29 -0.27
N MET A 167 -7.13 30.98 -0.44
CA MET A 167 -8.46 30.35 -0.47
C MET A 167 -9.22 30.56 0.85
N LYS A 168 -8.55 30.40 1.99
CA LYS A 168 -9.13 30.67 3.32
C LYS A 168 -9.53 32.13 3.50
N LEU A 169 -8.77 33.08 2.95
CA LEU A 169 -9.10 34.49 2.96
C LEU A 169 -10.36 34.76 2.12
N ALA A 170 -10.42 34.22 0.91
CA ALA A 170 -11.57 34.35 0.02
C ALA A 170 -12.86 33.81 0.65
N PHE A 171 -12.76 32.67 1.34
CA PHE A 171 -13.90 32.11 2.08
C PHE A 171 -14.43 33.04 3.16
N ARG A 172 -13.54 33.68 3.94
CA ARG A 172 -13.95 34.65 5.00
C ARG A 172 -14.67 35.86 4.46
N LYS A 173 -14.43 36.19 3.20
CA LYS A 173 -15.03 37.35 2.50
C LYS A 173 -16.25 36.99 1.68
N THR A 174 -16.72 35.73 1.72
CA THR A 174 -17.83 35.23 0.92
C THR A 174 -17.62 35.28 -0.61
N ARG A 175 -16.67 36.05 -1.11
CA ARG A 175 -16.31 36.14 -2.53
C ARG A 175 -14.83 36.44 -2.74
N PHE A 176 -14.24 35.94 -3.80
CA PHE A 176 -12.88 36.28 -4.21
C PHE A 176 -12.76 37.76 -4.58
N LEU A 177 -13.84 38.34 -5.14
CA LEU A 177 -13.89 39.74 -5.53
C LEU A 177 -13.79 40.72 -4.35
N ASP A 178 -14.20 40.33 -3.15
CA ASP A 178 -14.19 41.20 -1.97
C ASP A 178 -12.83 41.25 -1.27
N VAL A 179 -11.85 40.46 -1.75
CA VAL A 179 -10.50 40.41 -1.20
C VAL A 179 -9.64 41.54 -1.77
N THR A 180 -9.19 42.45 -0.93
CA THR A 180 -8.35 43.59 -1.33
C THR A 180 -6.89 43.17 -1.60
N GLU A 181 -6.17 44.00 -2.39
CA GLU A 181 -4.73 43.74 -2.65
C GLU A 181 -3.91 43.76 -1.36
N SER A 182 -4.22 44.70 -0.43
CA SER A 182 -3.52 44.80 0.86
C SER A 182 -3.72 43.55 1.73
N GLU A 183 -4.93 42.98 1.75
CA GLU A 183 -5.21 41.72 2.47
C GLU A 183 -4.46 40.55 1.82
N LEU A 184 -4.39 40.51 0.48
CA LEU A 184 -3.61 39.50 -0.23
C LEU A 184 -2.12 39.59 0.12
N VAL A 185 -1.53 40.80 0.05
CA VAL A 185 -0.12 41.00 0.43
C VAL A 185 0.13 40.54 1.86
N LYS A 186 -0.71 40.95 2.82
CA LYS A 186 -0.59 40.55 4.22
C LYS A 186 -0.68 39.04 4.39
N THR A 187 -1.56 38.39 3.64
CA THR A 187 -1.81 36.94 3.75
C THR A 187 -0.67 36.11 3.17
N ILE A 188 -0.10 36.52 2.02
CA ILE A 188 0.90 35.72 1.34
C ILE A 188 2.35 36.12 1.69
N SER A 189 2.62 37.31 2.21
CA SER A 189 3.97 37.79 2.55
C SER A 189 4.77 36.82 3.44
N PRO A 190 4.18 36.10 4.44
CA PRO A 190 4.93 35.15 5.25
C PRO A 190 5.53 33.96 4.45
N TYR A 191 5.04 33.72 3.24
CA TYR A 191 5.47 32.60 2.38
C TYR A 191 6.47 33.01 1.31
N TYR A 192 6.82 34.31 1.23
CA TYR A 192 7.74 34.86 0.24
C TYR A 192 8.96 35.48 0.92
N GLY A 193 10.13 35.18 0.43
CA GLY A 193 11.40 35.70 1.01
C GLY A 193 11.58 37.22 0.78
N LYS A 194 10.91 37.79 -0.24
CA LYS A 194 10.93 39.21 -0.54
C LYS A 194 9.51 39.77 -0.64
N LEU A 195 9.27 40.89 0.00
CA LEU A 195 7.96 41.57 -0.01
C LEU A 195 7.53 41.97 -1.43
N THR A 196 8.49 42.36 -2.27
CA THR A 196 8.23 42.70 -3.69
C THR A 196 7.57 41.57 -4.46
N ASN A 197 8.00 40.33 -4.22
CA ASN A 197 7.41 39.16 -4.87
C ASN A 197 5.98 38.90 -4.37
N ALA A 198 5.72 39.13 -3.09
CA ALA A 198 4.36 39.02 -2.53
C ALA A 198 3.43 40.09 -3.13
N ILE A 199 3.90 41.36 -3.26
CA ILE A 199 3.14 42.46 -3.89
C ILE A 199 2.82 42.11 -5.34
N GLU A 200 3.80 41.68 -6.12
CA GLU A 200 3.58 41.29 -7.52
C GLU A 200 2.55 40.17 -7.66
N LYS A 201 2.66 39.17 -6.78
CA LYS A 201 1.73 38.04 -6.74
C LYS A 201 0.32 38.47 -6.36
N ALA A 202 0.18 39.37 -5.37
CA ALA A 202 -1.11 39.93 -4.94
C ALA A 202 -1.79 40.71 -6.07
N LYS A 203 -1.03 41.52 -6.83
CA LYS A 203 -1.53 42.21 -8.01
C LYS A 203 -2.08 41.26 -9.07
N LYS A 204 -1.33 40.18 -9.39
CA LYS A 204 -1.78 39.17 -10.35
C LYS A 204 -3.05 38.45 -9.87
N LEU A 205 -3.15 38.13 -8.58
CA LEU A 205 -4.35 37.56 -7.98
C LEU A 205 -5.54 38.53 -8.06
N ARG A 206 -5.32 39.82 -7.75
CA ARG A 206 -6.38 40.84 -7.82
C ARG A 206 -6.92 41.02 -9.23
N ILE A 207 -6.04 41.06 -10.23
CA ILE A 207 -6.43 41.08 -11.65
C ILE A 207 -7.26 39.85 -12.02
N LEU A 208 -6.83 38.66 -11.60
CA LEU A 208 -7.58 37.42 -11.85
C LEU A 208 -8.97 37.50 -11.21
N PHE A 209 -9.06 37.90 -9.94
CA PHE A 209 -10.34 37.98 -9.22
C PHE A 209 -11.30 38.94 -9.86
N ASN A 210 -10.82 40.12 -10.34
CA ASN A 210 -11.66 41.10 -11.03
C ASN A 210 -12.20 40.59 -12.38
N ASN A 211 -11.48 39.66 -13.04
CA ASN A 211 -11.86 39.09 -14.33
C ASN A 211 -12.63 37.78 -14.21
N THR A 212 -12.99 37.38 -12.99
CA THR A 212 -13.65 36.08 -12.73
C THR A 212 -15.14 36.30 -12.48
N GLU A 213 -15.99 35.63 -13.26
CA GLU A 213 -17.45 35.65 -13.13
C GLU A 213 -18.00 34.23 -13.02
N PRO A 214 -17.93 33.60 -11.83
CA PRO A 214 -18.54 32.28 -11.65
C PRO A 214 -20.07 32.35 -11.70
N PRO A 215 -20.78 31.30 -12.17
CA PRO A 215 -22.23 31.25 -12.16
C PRO A 215 -22.80 31.53 -10.77
N GLU A 216 -23.75 32.48 -10.69
CA GLU A 216 -24.26 32.97 -9.38
C GLU A 216 -24.80 31.87 -8.51
N TYR A 217 -25.55 30.92 -9.11
CA TYR A 217 -26.17 29.79 -8.40
C TYR A 217 -25.16 28.76 -7.91
N LEU A 218 -23.90 28.81 -8.35
CA LEU A 218 -22.82 27.92 -7.89
C LEU A 218 -21.90 28.55 -6.84
N LYS A 219 -21.90 29.89 -6.70
CA LYS A 219 -20.95 30.58 -5.82
C LYS A 219 -20.98 30.08 -4.39
N GLU A 220 -22.14 30.11 -3.77
CA GLU A 220 -22.33 29.74 -2.37
C GLU A 220 -22.02 28.23 -2.13
N PRO A 221 -22.66 27.29 -2.84
CA PRO A 221 -22.42 25.86 -2.56
C PRO A 221 -20.98 25.43 -2.86
N VAL A 222 -20.35 25.96 -3.91
CA VAL A 222 -18.96 25.60 -4.26
C VAL A 222 -17.96 26.24 -3.30
N LEU A 223 -18.20 27.47 -2.82
CA LEU A 223 -17.39 28.06 -1.74
C LEU A 223 -17.47 27.25 -0.46
N LEU A 224 -18.65 26.79 -0.09
CA LEU A 224 -18.83 25.91 1.08
C LEU A 224 -18.09 24.59 0.89
N GLU A 225 -18.22 23.95 -0.29
CA GLU A 225 -17.50 22.69 -0.59
C GLU A 225 -15.98 22.91 -0.54
N LEU A 226 -15.48 23.99 -1.13
CA LEU A 226 -14.05 24.37 -1.09
C LEU A 226 -13.53 24.50 0.34
N HIS A 227 -14.31 25.14 1.22
CA HIS A 227 -13.94 25.26 2.63
C HIS A 227 -13.83 23.91 3.33
N ILE A 228 -14.84 23.05 3.14
CA ILE A 228 -14.85 21.68 3.69
C ILE A 228 -13.65 20.88 3.17
N LEU A 229 -13.37 20.96 1.87
CA LEU A 229 -12.26 20.25 1.25
C LEU A 229 -10.89 20.73 1.74
N ILE A 230 -10.70 22.02 2.00
CA ILE A 230 -9.48 22.56 2.59
C ILE A 230 -9.27 21.97 3.99
N ALA A 231 -10.31 21.94 4.83
CA ALA A 231 -10.24 21.36 6.16
C ALA A 231 -9.92 19.85 6.10
N GLN A 232 -10.56 19.13 5.20
CA GLN A 232 -10.28 17.69 4.96
C GLN A 232 -8.84 17.49 4.50
N TYR A 233 -8.34 18.30 3.56
CA TYR A 233 -6.97 18.21 3.07
C TYR A 233 -5.94 18.38 4.19
N GLU A 234 -6.12 19.40 5.05
CA GLU A 234 -5.23 19.65 6.18
C GLU A 234 -5.26 18.52 7.20
N LEU A 235 -6.46 17.99 7.51
CA LEU A 235 -6.62 16.84 8.38
C LEU A 235 -5.94 15.59 7.83
N LEU A 236 -6.17 15.27 6.56
CA LEU A 236 -5.53 14.14 5.88
C LEU A 236 -4.01 14.28 5.88
N LYS A 237 -3.49 15.46 5.59
CA LYS A 237 -2.05 15.74 5.63
C LYS A 237 -1.48 15.46 7.03
N TYR A 238 -2.10 15.98 8.07
CA TYR A 238 -1.70 15.73 9.47
C TYR A 238 -1.73 14.24 9.82
N GLN A 239 -2.82 13.55 9.46
CA GLN A 239 -2.96 12.11 9.71
C GLN A 239 -1.88 11.29 8.99
N MET A 240 -1.62 11.61 7.71
CA MET A 240 -0.55 10.96 6.94
C MET A 240 0.81 11.13 7.58
N ASP A 241 1.16 12.33 8.06
CA ASP A 241 2.46 12.59 8.67
C ASP A 241 2.61 11.82 10.00
N ARG A 242 1.55 11.73 10.79
CA ARG A 242 1.53 10.87 12.00
C ARG A 242 1.76 9.40 11.68
N VAL A 243 1.12 8.89 10.64
CA VAL A 243 1.27 7.48 10.23
C VAL A 243 2.67 7.23 9.66
N LYS A 244 3.22 8.14 8.85
CA LYS A 244 4.59 8.05 8.33
C LYS A 244 5.61 7.94 9.45
N THR A 245 5.53 8.82 10.46
CA THR A 245 6.44 8.78 11.63
C THR A 245 6.37 7.42 12.35
N LYS A 246 5.16 6.84 12.50
CA LYS A 246 5.01 5.50 13.10
C LYS A 246 5.63 4.40 12.23
N ILE A 247 5.46 4.48 10.90
CA ILE A 247 6.07 3.54 9.95
C ILE A 247 7.60 3.60 10.06
N GLU A 248 8.19 4.79 10.00
CA GLU A 248 9.64 4.99 10.10
C GLU A 248 10.20 4.43 11.41
N LYS A 249 9.55 4.73 12.53
CA LYS A 249 9.95 4.19 13.84
C LYS A 249 9.89 2.66 13.88
N SER A 250 8.82 2.07 13.35
CA SER A 250 8.67 0.62 13.31
C SER A 250 9.67 -0.04 12.34
N SER A 251 9.96 0.60 11.21
CA SER A 251 10.91 0.10 10.21
C SER A 251 12.35 0.07 10.75
N LYS A 252 12.77 1.12 11.46
CA LYS A 252 14.09 1.17 12.12
C LYS A 252 14.28 0.04 13.14
N GLN A 253 13.21 -0.36 13.83
CA GLN A 253 13.27 -1.47 14.79
C GLN A 253 13.47 -2.84 14.14
N LEU A 254 13.11 -3.01 12.86
CA LEU A 254 13.28 -4.26 12.12
C LEU A 254 14.74 -4.59 11.76
N LYS A 255 15.67 -3.62 11.86
CA LYS A 255 17.10 -3.78 11.56
C LYS A 255 17.35 -4.58 10.26
N THR A 256 16.64 -4.21 9.20
CA THR A 256 16.69 -4.93 7.93
C THR A 256 17.90 -4.57 7.09
N ARG A 257 18.45 -5.53 6.36
CA ARG A 257 19.57 -5.31 5.45
C ARG A 257 19.21 -4.61 4.14
N ILE A 258 17.92 -4.50 3.79
CA ILE A 258 17.55 -3.83 2.53
C ILE A 258 17.79 -2.33 2.53
N THR A 259 18.04 -1.72 3.69
CA THR A 259 18.46 -0.31 3.79
C THR A 259 19.90 -0.09 3.30
N SER A 260 20.71 -1.15 3.13
CA SER A 260 22.00 -1.08 2.45
C SER A 260 21.87 -0.82 0.94
N ILE A 261 20.69 -1.03 0.37
CA ILE A 261 20.45 -0.81 -1.07
C ILE A 261 20.26 0.68 -1.32
N ILE A 262 21.16 1.27 -2.10
CA ILE A 262 21.09 2.69 -2.48
C ILE A 262 19.75 2.97 -3.18
N GLY A 263 18.99 3.89 -2.60
CA GLY A 263 17.63 4.25 -3.03
C GLY A 263 16.52 3.72 -2.12
N ILE A 264 16.82 2.87 -1.13
CA ILE A 264 15.87 2.34 -0.16
C ILE A 264 16.22 2.87 1.24
N GLY A 265 15.45 3.85 1.73
CA GLY A 265 15.54 4.35 3.10
C GLY A 265 14.61 3.59 4.07
N ASP A 266 14.65 3.92 5.36
CA ASP A 266 13.87 3.27 6.42
C ASP A 266 12.37 3.23 6.12
N PHE A 267 11.80 4.34 5.66
CA PHE A 267 10.39 4.41 5.31
C PHE A 267 10.03 3.45 4.18
N THR A 268 10.80 3.49 3.09
CA THR A 268 10.54 2.65 1.90
C THR A 268 10.81 1.18 2.20
N SER A 269 11.82 0.88 3.04
CA SER A 269 12.07 -0.49 3.49
C SER A 269 10.88 -1.07 4.24
N GLY A 270 10.26 -0.26 5.12
CA GLY A 270 9.05 -0.66 5.83
C GLY A 270 7.88 -0.97 4.91
N LEU A 271 7.64 -0.15 3.89
CA LEU A 271 6.61 -0.41 2.88
C LEU A 271 6.87 -1.71 2.12
N ILE A 272 8.12 -1.94 1.69
CA ILE A 272 8.50 -3.14 0.95
C ILE A 272 8.34 -4.40 1.82
N LEU A 273 8.91 -4.40 3.02
CA LEU A 273 8.88 -5.55 3.92
C LEU A 273 7.47 -5.90 4.40
N SER A 274 6.64 -4.87 4.65
CA SER A 274 5.26 -5.08 5.11
C SER A 274 4.42 -5.87 4.13
N GLU A 275 4.62 -5.66 2.83
CA GLU A 275 3.88 -6.36 1.78
C GLU A 275 4.59 -7.63 1.30
N LEU A 276 5.93 -7.60 1.22
CA LEU A 276 6.71 -8.74 0.76
C LEU A 276 6.71 -9.87 1.80
N GLY A 277 6.77 -9.55 3.09
CA GLY A 277 6.87 -10.53 4.16
C GLY A 277 8.17 -11.34 4.10
N ASP A 278 8.11 -12.60 4.52
CA ASP A 278 9.27 -13.50 4.46
C ASP A 278 9.53 -13.96 3.02
N VAL A 279 10.70 -13.63 2.51
CA VAL A 279 11.11 -14.00 1.16
C VAL A 279 11.43 -15.48 1.00
N ARG A 280 11.67 -16.22 2.10
CA ARG A 280 11.96 -17.66 2.08
C ARG A 280 10.80 -18.48 1.52
N ARG A 281 9.57 -17.95 1.58
CA ARG A 281 8.38 -18.56 0.96
C ARG A 281 8.44 -18.62 -0.57
N PHE A 282 9.32 -17.84 -1.20
CA PHE A 282 9.48 -17.83 -2.65
C PHE A 282 10.65 -18.72 -3.05
N GLU A 283 10.39 -19.71 -3.87
CA GLU A 283 11.42 -20.62 -4.39
C GLU A 283 12.35 -19.93 -5.39
N SER A 284 11.78 -18.98 -6.17
CA SER A 284 12.51 -18.28 -7.22
C SER A 284 12.21 -16.79 -7.28
N SER A 285 13.14 -16.04 -7.84
CA SER A 285 12.96 -14.61 -8.12
C SER A 285 11.80 -14.32 -9.09
N LYS A 286 11.42 -15.27 -9.96
CA LYS A 286 10.27 -15.15 -10.86
C LYS A 286 8.95 -15.09 -10.07
N GLN A 287 8.83 -15.91 -9.01
CA GLN A 287 7.65 -15.89 -8.13
C GLN A 287 7.51 -14.55 -7.41
N VAL A 288 8.61 -13.95 -6.94
CA VAL A 288 8.59 -12.62 -6.30
C VAL A 288 8.13 -11.53 -7.26
N VAL A 289 8.61 -11.56 -8.51
CA VAL A 289 8.21 -10.60 -9.55
C VAL A 289 6.72 -10.74 -9.87
N ALA A 290 6.22 -11.97 -10.01
CA ALA A 290 4.81 -12.25 -10.22
C ALA A 290 3.94 -11.82 -9.01
N PHE A 291 4.42 -12.07 -7.78
CA PHE A 291 3.76 -11.62 -6.56
C PHE A 291 3.62 -10.08 -6.49
N ALA A 292 4.63 -9.35 -6.94
CA ALA A 292 4.56 -7.88 -7.03
C ALA A 292 3.72 -7.40 -8.24
N GLY A 293 3.41 -8.28 -9.20
CA GLY A 293 2.72 -7.91 -10.44
C GLY A 293 3.56 -7.01 -11.35
N LEU A 294 4.89 -7.20 -11.31
CA LEU A 294 5.87 -6.51 -12.17
C LEU A 294 6.34 -7.38 -13.35
N ASP A 295 5.73 -8.55 -13.53
CA ASP A 295 5.91 -9.40 -14.68
C ASP A 295 5.24 -8.80 -15.93
N PRO A 296 5.86 -8.87 -17.12
CA PRO A 296 5.25 -8.41 -18.36
C PRO A 296 4.12 -9.34 -18.77
N VAL A 297 3.00 -8.77 -19.20
CA VAL A 297 1.93 -9.54 -19.88
C VAL A 297 2.33 -9.73 -21.33
N LEU A 298 2.61 -10.95 -21.70
CA LEU A 298 2.85 -11.32 -23.09
C LEU A 298 1.49 -11.54 -23.77
N LYS A 299 1.23 -10.80 -24.86
CA LYS A 299 0.13 -11.09 -25.79
C LYS A 299 0.74 -11.72 -27.03
N GLU A 300 0.58 -13.01 -27.16
CA GLU A 300 0.95 -13.76 -28.35
C GLU A 300 -0.32 -14.06 -29.15
N SER A 301 -0.41 -13.57 -30.35
CA SER A 301 -1.45 -13.94 -31.31
C SER A 301 -0.76 -14.24 -32.65
N GLY A 302 -0.72 -15.55 -33.02
CA GLY A 302 -0.04 -15.99 -34.21
C GLY A 302 1.44 -15.59 -34.26
N ASN A 303 1.89 -14.99 -35.34
CA ASN A 303 3.29 -14.56 -35.53
C ASN A 303 3.63 -13.21 -34.88
N SER A 304 2.70 -12.54 -34.18
CA SER A 304 2.97 -11.25 -33.54
C SER A 304 3.11 -11.37 -32.02
N ARG A 305 4.31 -11.06 -31.52
CA ARG A 305 4.61 -10.94 -30.10
C ARG A 305 4.64 -9.47 -29.72
N ARG A 306 3.62 -9.00 -28.98
CA ARG A 306 3.60 -7.63 -28.43
C ARG A 306 3.91 -7.70 -26.94
N GLU A 307 4.99 -7.05 -26.52
CA GLU A 307 5.25 -6.80 -25.11
C GLU A 307 4.18 -5.83 -24.59
N GLY A 308 3.37 -6.33 -23.68
CA GLY A 308 2.30 -5.57 -23.04
C GLY A 308 2.80 -4.82 -21.79
N HIS A 309 1.84 -4.26 -21.07
CA HIS A 309 2.02 -3.67 -19.75
C HIS A 309 2.34 -4.76 -18.68
N ILE A 310 2.76 -4.32 -17.50
CA ILE A 310 2.93 -5.22 -16.35
C ILE A 310 1.58 -5.80 -15.90
N SER A 311 1.60 -7.01 -15.30
CA SER A 311 0.37 -7.76 -14.95
C SER A 311 -0.51 -7.04 -13.90
N LYS A 312 0.08 -6.25 -13.01
CA LYS A 312 -0.56 -5.53 -11.90
C LYS A 312 -1.38 -6.42 -10.95
N ARG A 313 -1.22 -7.75 -11.00
CA ARG A 313 -1.99 -8.73 -10.21
C ARG A 313 -1.63 -8.74 -8.72
N GLY A 314 -0.45 -8.18 -8.35
CA GLY A 314 0.04 -8.16 -6.98
C GLY A 314 -0.34 -6.88 -6.22
N SER A 315 0.29 -6.69 -5.05
CA SER A 315 0.06 -5.54 -4.17
C SER A 315 0.38 -4.20 -4.85
N PRO A 316 -0.60 -3.27 -4.98
CA PRO A 316 -0.34 -1.93 -5.48
C PRO A 316 0.65 -1.16 -4.59
N LEU A 317 0.58 -1.35 -3.26
CA LEU A 317 1.45 -0.70 -2.30
C LEU A 317 2.91 -1.13 -2.46
N LEU A 318 3.17 -2.43 -2.70
CA LEU A 318 4.51 -2.92 -2.99
C LEU A 318 5.07 -2.31 -4.28
N ARG A 319 4.26 -2.25 -5.34
CA ARG A 319 4.68 -1.61 -6.60
C ARG A 319 4.96 -0.12 -6.43
N GLU A 320 4.12 0.59 -5.68
CA GLU A 320 4.34 2.01 -5.36
C GLU A 320 5.64 2.21 -4.59
N ALA A 321 5.89 1.42 -3.55
CA ALA A 321 7.10 1.49 -2.76
C ALA A 321 8.37 1.27 -3.60
N LEU A 322 8.34 0.26 -4.48
CA LEU A 322 9.43 -0.04 -5.39
C LEU A 322 9.62 1.06 -6.45
N TYR A 323 8.54 1.65 -6.94
CA TYR A 323 8.60 2.76 -7.89
C TYR A 323 9.19 4.03 -7.24
N LEU A 324 8.78 4.34 -6.01
CA LEU A 324 9.37 5.45 -5.24
C LEU A 324 10.87 5.24 -4.98
N ALA A 325 11.28 4.01 -4.66
CA ALA A 325 12.70 3.66 -4.52
C ALA A 325 13.45 3.72 -5.85
N ALA A 326 12.80 3.42 -6.96
CA ALA A 326 13.42 3.41 -8.29
C ALA A 326 13.90 4.79 -8.73
N PHE A 327 13.24 5.86 -8.30
CA PHE A 327 13.61 7.22 -8.69
C PHE A 327 15.01 7.62 -8.16
N PRO A 328 15.30 7.59 -6.85
CA PRO A 328 16.65 7.85 -6.38
C PRO A 328 17.65 6.76 -6.82
N ALA A 329 17.23 5.49 -6.88
CA ALA A 329 18.12 4.42 -7.33
C ALA A 329 18.56 4.57 -8.79
N SER A 330 17.71 5.09 -9.67
CA SER A 330 18.08 5.36 -11.07
C SER A 330 19.15 6.44 -11.23
N LYS A 331 19.37 7.24 -10.20
CA LYS A 331 20.40 8.29 -10.18
C LYS A 331 21.67 7.88 -9.44
N TYR A 332 21.51 7.22 -8.29
CA TYR A 332 22.60 7.02 -7.33
C TYR A 332 23.06 5.56 -7.18
N ASN A 333 22.26 4.57 -7.60
CA ASN A 333 22.65 3.17 -7.55
C ASN A 333 23.26 2.77 -8.91
N PRO A 334 24.56 2.43 -9.00
CA PRO A 334 25.23 2.17 -10.28
C PRO A 334 24.55 1.09 -11.11
N VAL A 335 24.07 0.01 -10.46
CA VAL A 335 23.37 -1.10 -11.14
C VAL A 335 22.04 -0.65 -11.75
N CYS A 336 21.32 0.20 -11.02
CA CYS A 336 20.02 0.73 -11.45
C CYS A 336 20.18 1.84 -12.48
N LYS A 337 21.18 2.72 -12.31
CA LYS A 337 21.53 3.80 -13.24
C LYS A 337 21.89 3.22 -14.61
N GLN A 338 22.78 2.24 -14.67
CA GLN A 338 23.15 1.57 -15.93
C GLN A 338 21.94 1.02 -16.68
N LEU A 339 21.00 0.36 -15.96
CA LEU A 339 19.76 -0.14 -16.57
C LEU A 339 18.90 1.00 -17.10
N TYR A 340 18.71 2.05 -16.29
CA TYR A 340 17.92 3.22 -16.65
C TYR A 340 18.46 3.91 -17.90
N ASP A 341 19.76 4.24 -17.91
CA ASP A 341 20.42 4.95 -19.02
C ASP A 341 20.36 4.13 -20.31
N ARG A 342 20.61 2.81 -20.22
CA ARG A 342 20.49 1.89 -21.37
C ARG A 342 19.07 1.89 -21.97
N LEU A 343 18.02 1.94 -21.14
CA LEU A 343 16.64 1.98 -21.62
C LEU A 343 16.27 3.35 -22.20
N ARG A 344 16.77 4.42 -21.60
CA ARG A 344 16.59 5.79 -22.13
C ARG A 344 17.26 5.96 -23.49
N ALA A 345 18.48 5.43 -23.66
CA ALA A 345 19.19 5.42 -24.93
C ALA A 345 18.42 4.66 -26.06
N LYS A 346 17.60 3.66 -25.68
CA LYS A 346 16.69 2.96 -26.59
C LYS A 346 15.35 3.72 -26.83
N GLY A 347 15.23 4.98 -26.42
CA GLY A 347 14.03 5.80 -26.61
C GLY A 347 12.85 5.44 -25.72
N LYS A 348 13.02 4.60 -24.68
CA LYS A 348 11.89 4.24 -23.80
C LYS A 348 11.48 5.42 -22.92
N HIS A 349 10.17 5.57 -22.72
CA HIS A 349 9.61 6.62 -21.87
C HIS A 349 10.10 6.49 -20.40
N HIS A 350 10.29 7.62 -19.72
CA HIS A 350 10.79 7.71 -18.34
C HIS A 350 10.11 6.74 -17.36
N ASN A 351 8.76 6.71 -17.35
CA ASN A 351 8.01 5.85 -16.43
C ASN A 351 8.20 4.35 -16.73
N VAL A 352 8.44 3.97 -17.99
CA VAL A 352 8.75 2.59 -18.38
C VAL A 352 10.14 2.20 -17.83
N CYS A 353 11.12 3.11 -17.94
CA CYS A 353 12.46 2.90 -17.40
C CYS A 353 12.43 2.75 -15.88
N LEU A 354 11.69 3.62 -15.16
CA LEU A 354 11.53 3.51 -13.71
C LEU A 354 10.83 2.21 -13.29
N THR A 355 9.84 1.76 -14.04
CA THR A 355 9.18 0.46 -13.78
C THR A 355 10.15 -0.71 -13.94
N ALA A 356 11.03 -0.67 -14.93
CA ALA A 356 12.08 -1.67 -15.12
C ALA A 356 13.11 -1.63 -13.97
N VAL A 357 13.49 -0.43 -13.50
CA VAL A 357 14.35 -0.25 -12.31
C VAL A 357 13.65 -0.78 -11.06
N ALA A 358 12.36 -0.50 -10.86
CA ALA A 358 11.57 -1.04 -9.74
C ALA A 358 11.59 -2.58 -9.70
N ARG A 359 11.44 -3.22 -10.88
CA ARG A 359 11.60 -4.68 -11.00
C ARG A 359 13.02 -5.14 -10.67
N LYS A 360 14.05 -4.43 -11.10
CA LYS A 360 15.45 -4.74 -10.77
C LYS A 360 15.71 -4.61 -9.28
N LEU A 361 15.20 -3.54 -8.65
CA LEU A 361 15.29 -3.36 -7.20
C LEU A 361 14.62 -4.50 -6.44
N LEU A 362 13.45 -4.97 -6.86
CA LEU A 362 12.80 -6.12 -6.24
C LEU A 362 13.67 -7.38 -6.26
N LEU A 363 14.36 -7.63 -7.37
CA LEU A 363 15.30 -8.75 -7.49
C LEU A 363 16.50 -8.59 -6.55
N ILE A 364 17.01 -7.37 -6.39
CA ILE A 364 18.11 -7.05 -5.46
C ILE A 364 17.61 -7.25 -4.01
N VAL A 365 16.42 -6.72 -3.65
CA VAL A 365 15.80 -6.91 -2.34
C VAL A 365 15.64 -8.40 -2.01
N TYR A 366 15.13 -9.18 -2.96
CA TYR A 366 14.99 -10.62 -2.80
C TYR A 366 16.34 -11.31 -2.52
N SER A 367 17.37 -10.94 -3.27
CA SER A 367 18.72 -11.50 -3.10
C SER A 367 19.33 -11.14 -1.74
N VAL A 368 19.24 -9.87 -1.33
CA VAL A 368 19.73 -9.37 -0.04
C VAL A 368 19.06 -10.10 1.12
N LEU A 369 17.74 -10.24 1.09
CA LEU A 369 16.96 -10.90 2.16
C LEU A 369 17.14 -12.41 2.18
N LYS A 370 17.22 -13.05 1.00
CA LYS A 370 17.35 -14.52 0.90
C LYS A 370 18.72 -15.01 1.36
N ASN A 371 19.77 -14.24 1.05
CA ASN A 371 21.15 -14.57 1.38
C ASN A 371 21.64 -13.93 2.70
N ASP A 372 20.80 -13.15 3.34
CA ASP A 372 21.09 -12.39 4.58
C ASP A 372 22.43 -11.62 4.48
N ARG A 373 22.66 -10.92 3.36
CA ARG A 373 23.89 -10.15 3.07
C ARG A 373 23.51 -8.75 2.65
N ASP A 374 24.37 -7.78 3.01
CA ASP A 374 24.23 -6.42 2.54
C ASP A 374 24.38 -6.31 1.02
N PHE A 375 23.77 -5.28 0.46
CA PHE A 375 23.93 -5.00 -0.96
C PHE A 375 25.38 -4.59 -1.25
N TYR A 376 25.98 -5.21 -2.27
CA TYR A 376 27.29 -4.82 -2.77
C TYR A 376 27.18 -4.38 -4.24
N ILE A 377 28.01 -3.43 -4.60
CA ILE A 377 28.13 -2.95 -5.97
C ILE A 377 29.19 -3.82 -6.66
N PRO A 378 28.89 -4.48 -7.79
CA PRO A 378 29.88 -5.23 -8.55
C PRO A 378 31.08 -4.36 -8.93
N GLU A 379 32.30 -4.88 -8.82
CA GLU A 379 33.57 -4.12 -9.01
C GLU A 379 33.62 -3.40 -10.35
N HIS A 380 33.10 -4.01 -11.44
CA HIS A 380 33.08 -3.39 -12.76
C HIS A 380 32.19 -2.14 -12.87
N LEU A 381 31.28 -1.93 -11.89
CA LEU A 381 30.40 -0.75 -11.79
C LEU A 381 30.89 0.26 -10.73
N ASN A 382 31.92 -0.07 -9.99
CA ASN A 382 32.43 0.74 -8.87
C ASN A 382 33.55 1.72 -9.29
N LYS A 383 33.83 1.82 -10.58
CA LYS A 383 34.81 2.77 -11.08
C LYS A 383 34.22 4.18 -11.03
N PRO A 384 34.94 5.16 -10.40
CA PRO A 384 34.51 6.55 -10.48
C PRO A 384 34.51 6.96 -11.97
N GLU A 385 33.43 7.59 -12.41
CA GLU A 385 33.40 8.29 -13.69
C GLU A 385 34.56 9.33 -13.65
N LYS A 386 35.53 9.18 -14.57
CA LYS A 386 36.63 10.13 -14.77
C LYS A 386 36.11 11.42 -15.38
#